data_de017878d7486f8e0697a56cdc7f4f22
#
_entry.id   de017878d7486f8e0697a56cdc7f4f22
#
_cell.length_a   1.000
_cell.length_b   1.000
_cell.length_c   1.000
_cell.angle_alpha   90.00
_cell.angle_beta   90.00
_cell.angle_gamma   90.00
#
_symmetry.space_group_name_H-M   'P 1'
#
loop_
_entity.id
_entity.type
_entity.pdbx_description
1 polymer ?
#
loop_
_entity_poly.entity_id
_entity_poly.type
_entity_poly.pdbx_seq_one_letter_code
_entity_poly.pdbx_strand_id
1 'polypeptide(L)'
;MKRIFNGSGGRKAALILSLCLIFALAVGTTFALLKANTAPVTNTFKAAESGTHVDVEDSGNEKTGVFVTNEGTATSYVRVKLVMNWVSDDGKTISGEPVNIDVKYDTTKWFEQGGIYYYRTPVGPNMTTDNLLQKDKHITEPTGKPEGYHLEVTVLAESIQAAPDSAVTEAWKVVKVDNGALTPVTPTP
;
A
#
# COMPACT_ATOMS: atom_id res chain seq x y z
N MET A 1 46.64 51.60 37.07
CA MET A 1 46.11 50.89 35.86
C MET A 1 46.05 51.94 34.72
N LYS A 2 46.90 51.77 33.71
CA LYS A 2 47.04 52.76 32.62
C LYS A 2 45.95 52.56 31.55
N ARG A 3 45.34 53.68 31.15
CA ARG A 3 44.34 53.82 30.09
C ARG A 3 44.83 53.25 28.76
N ILE A 4 44.26 52.16 28.30
CA ILE A 4 44.62 51.48 27.05
C ILE A 4 43.81 52.00 25.83
N PHE A 5 42.91 53.00 26.01
CA PHE A 5 41.99 53.45 24.95
C PHE A 5 41.96 54.96 24.72
N ASN A 6 43.11 55.65 24.65
CA ASN A 6 43.08 57.06 24.45
C ASN A 6 43.89 57.53 23.20
N GLY A 7 43.88 56.75 22.12
CA GLY A 7 44.36 57.14 20.81
C GLY A 7 43.28 56.86 19.74
N SER A 8 43.30 57.55 18.59
CA SER A 8 42.36 57.37 17.50
C SER A 8 42.34 55.95 17.01
N GLY A 9 43.41 55.17 17.24
CA GLY A 9 43.49 53.74 16.99
C GLY A 9 42.64 52.90 17.96
N GLY A 10 42.57 53.28 19.24
CA GLY A 10 41.76 52.56 20.25
C GLY A 10 40.23 52.66 20.00
N ARG A 11 39.79 53.83 19.50
CA ARG A 11 38.36 54.01 19.15
C ARG A 11 37.96 53.20 17.92
N LYS A 12 38.82 53.10 16.91
CA LYS A 12 38.62 52.29 15.72
C LYS A 12 38.63 50.80 16.09
N ALA A 13 39.54 50.37 16.94
CA ALA A 13 39.58 48.97 17.44
C ALA A 13 38.34 48.64 18.28
N ALA A 14 37.86 49.53 19.12
CA ALA A 14 36.63 49.33 19.89
C ALA A 14 35.38 49.23 19.00
N LEU A 15 35.30 50.07 17.93
CA LEU A 15 34.21 49.99 16.95
C LEU A 15 34.21 48.67 16.17
N ILE A 16 35.41 48.25 15.75
CA ILE A 16 35.53 46.97 15.03
C ILE A 16 35.13 45.81 15.98
N LEU A 17 35.58 45.80 17.21
CA LEU A 17 35.27 44.78 18.19
C LEU A 17 33.76 44.73 18.49
N SER A 18 33.11 45.90 18.67
CA SER A 18 31.66 45.95 18.89
C SER A 18 30.89 45.50 17.69
N LEU A 19 31.32 45.82 16.47
CA LEU A 19 30.66 45.35 15.25
C LEU A 19 30.79 43.84 15.07
N CYS A 20 31.96 43.26 15.37
CA CYS A 20 32.17 41.81 15.36
C CYS A 20 31.30 41.09 16.42
N LEU A 21 31.14 41.73 17.60
CA LEU A 21 30.29 41.16 18.64
C LEU A 21 28.81 41.15 18.25
N ILE A 22 28.33 42.24 17.66
CA ILE A 22 26.95 42.34 17.15
C ILE A 22 26.72 41.30 16.03
N PHE A 23 27.69 41.13 15.13
CA PHE A 23 27.61 40.16 14.05
C PHE A 23 27.60 38.72 14.61
N ALA A 24 28.44 38.40 15.59
CA ALA A 24 28.47 37.10 16.24
C ALA A 24 27.18 36.78 16.97
N LEU A 25 26.57 37.77 17.65
CA LEU A 25 25.27 37.62 18.28
C LEU A 25 24.15 37.41 17.27
N ALA A 26 24.15 38.19 16.17
CA ALA A 26 23.14 38.04 15.12
C ALA A 26 23.19 36.66 14.43
N VAL A 27 24.39 36.19 14.10
CA VAL A 27 24.59 34.87 13.48
C VAL A 27 24.28 33.76 14.48
N GLY A 28 24.73 33.91 15.74
CA GLY A 28 24.48 32.92 16.80
C GLY A 28 22.99 32.74 17.14
N THR A 29 22.23 33.83 17.20
CA THR A 29 20.78 33.77 17.45
C THR A 29 20.03 33.18 16.26
N THR A 30 20.45 33.51 15.03
CA THR A 30 19.85 32.93 13.81
C THR A 30 20.09 31.41 13.74
N PHE A 31 21.32 30.98 14.09
CA PHE A 31 21.67 29.55 14.13
C PHE A 31 20.91 28.79 15.24
N ALA A 32 20.77 29.41 16.42
CA ALA A 32 20.02 28.81 17.53
C ALA A 32 18.52 28.75 17.20
N LEU A 33 17.96 29.75 16.56
CA LEU A 33 16.56 29.75 16.12
C LEU A 33 16.32 28.71 15.01
N LEU A 34 17.25 28.56 14.08
CA LEU A 34 17.20 27.54 13.03
C LEU A 34 17.28 26.13 13.63
N LYS A 35 18.16 25.89 14.60
CA LYS A 35 18.24 24.61 15.32
C LYS A 35 17.02 24.33 16.19
N ALA A 36 16.44 25.35 16.82
CA ALA A 36 15.22 25.18 17.61
C ALA A 36 13.99 24.88 16.76
N ASN A 37 13.94 25.45 15.51
CA ASN A 37 12.85 25.17 14.58
C ASN A 37 13.09 23.93 13.70
N THR A 38 14.30 23.38 13.71
CA THR A 38 14.65 22.09 13.08
C THR A 38 14.81 20.97 14.11
N ALA A 39 14.17 21.06 15.28
CA ALA A 39 13.88 19.84 15.99
C ALA A 39 13.19 18.93 14.95
N PRO A 40 13.77 17.77 14.58
CA PRO A 40 13.08 16.87 13.70
C PRO A 40 11.75 16.60 14.39
N VAL A 41 10.67 17.09 13.82
CA VAL A 41 9.37 16.52 14.08
C VAL A 41 9.54 15.10 13.57
N THR A 42 9.93 14.21 14.46
CA THR A 42 9.82 12.79 14.24
C THR A 42 8.32 12.56 14.26
N ASN A 43 7.67 12.89 13.14
CA ASN A 43 6.48 12.19 12.77
C ASN A 43 6.96 10.75 12.64
N THR A 44 6.88 10.00 13.72
CA THR A 44 6.76 8.57 13.63
C THR A 44 5.42 8.35 12.92
N PHE A 45 5.43 8.51 11.59
CA PHE A 45 4.53 7.75 10.76
C PHE A 45 4.93 6.31 11.03
N LYS A 46 4.27 5.68 11.97
CA LYS A 46 4.04 4.26 11.84
C LYS A 46 3.23 4.18 10.57
N ALA A 47 3.91 3.82 9.47
CA ALA A 47 3.21 3.34 8.30
C ALA A 47 2.24 2.31 8.85
N ALA A 48 0.94 2.55 8.70
CA ALA A 48 -0.03 1.56 9.11
C ALA A 48 0.32 0.34 8.27
N GLU A 49 0.69 -0.75 8.93
CA GLU A 49 1.00 -1.98 8.25
C GLU A 49 -0.27 -2.43 7.53
N SER A 50 -0.22 -2.45 6.20
CA SER A 50 -1.22 -3.14 5.42
C SER A 50 -0.76 -4.59 5.32
N GLY A 51 -1.32 -5.44 6.16
CA GLY A 51 -1.15 -6.89 6.12
C GLY A 51 -2.38 -7.53 5.50
N THR A 52 -2.21 -8.55 4.67
CA THR A 52 -3.30 -9.35 4.15
C THR A 52 -3.05 -10.82 4.43
N HIS A 53 -4.05 -11.49 4.95
CA HIS A 53 -4.09 -12.95 5.02
C HIS A 53 -5.16 -13.46 4.05
N VAL A 54 -4.83 -14.50 3.31
CA VAL A 54 -5.75 -15.12 2.36
C VAL A 54 -6.22 -16.44 2.93
N ASP A 55 -7.51 -16.55 3.14
CA ASP A 55 -8.17 -17.81 3.52
C ASP A 55 -8.81 -18.40 2.28
N VAL A 56 -8.45 -19.64 1.95
CA VAL A 56 -9.02 -20.40 0.85
C VAL A 56 -9.72 -21.62 1.41
N GLU A 57 -11.01 -21.71 1.17
CA GLU A 57 -11.77 -22.91 1.53
C GLU A 57 -11.75 -23.90 0.38
N ASP A 58 -11.32 -25.10 0.68
CA ASP A 58 -11.21 -26.22 -0.26
C ASP A 58 -12.16 -27.36 0.12
N SER A 59 -12.78 -27.95 -0.88
CA SER A 59 -13.56 -29.19 -0.73
C SER A 59 -13.11 -30.18 -1.82
N GLY A 60 -12.20 -31.07 -1.46
CA GLY A 60 -11.58 -31.98 -2.44
C GLY A 60 -10.74 -31.21 -3.46
N ASN A 61 -11.10 -31.31 -4.74
CA ASN A 61 -10.43 -30.63 -5.85
C ASN A 61 -11.10 -29.29 -6.23
N GLU A 62 -11.94 -28.75 -5.37
CA GLU A 62 -12.71 -27.54 -5.62
C GLU A 62 -12.33 -26.43 -4.65
N LYS A 63 -12.19 -25.20 -5.16
CA LYS A 63 -12.10 -24.00 -4.32
C LYS A 63 -13.52 -23.48 -4.08
N THR A 64 -13.97 -23.54 -2.84
CA THR A 64 -15.34 -23.16 -2.45
C THR A 64 -15.45 -21.77 -1.89
N GLY A 65 -14.33 -21.19 -1.42
CA GLY A 65 -14.28 -19.84 -0.89
C GLY A 65 -12.91 -19.20 -1.06
N VAL A 66 -12.91 -17.89 -1.27
CA VAL A 66 -11.73 -17.03 -1.26
C VAL A 66 -12.06 -15.79 -0.47
N PHE A 67 -11.38 -15.61 0.65
CA PHE A 67 -11.55 -14.51 1.58
C PHE A 67 -10.21 -13.82 1.81
N VAL A 68 -10.25 -12.54 2.16
CA VAL A 68 -9.04 -11.80 2.53
C VAL A 68 -9.29 -11.09 3.85
N THR A 69 -8.44 -11.36 4.83
CA THR A 69 -8.46 -10.69 6.13
C THR A 69 -7.42 -9.55 6.13
N ASN A 70 -7.85 -8.37 6.57
CA ASN A 70 -6.94 -7.25 6.79
C ASN A 70 -6.29 -7.39 8.16
N GLU A 71 -5.06 -7.90 8.20
CA GLU A 71 -4.24 -8.01 9.43
C GLU A 71 -3.51 -6.70 9.77
N GLY A 72 -3.65 -5.68 8.94
CA GLY A 72 -3.08 -4.36 9.16
C GLY A 72 -3.77 -3.59 10.28
N THR A 73 -3.19 -2.44 10.63
CA THR A 73 -3.71 -1.55 11.67
C THR A 73 -4.61 -0.43 11.12
N ALA A 74 -4.70 -0.30 9.79
CA ALA A 74 -5.54 0.67 9.12
C ALA A 74 -6.64 0.01 8.29
N THR A 75 -7.76 0.70 8.15
CA THR A 75 -8.77 0.34 7.15
C THR A 75 -8.15 0.40 5.75
N SER A 76 -8.35 -0.64 4.94
CA SER A 76 -7.69 -0.83 3.65
C SER A 76 -8.65 -1.34 2.59
N TYR A 77 -8.44 -0.92 1.35
CA TYR A 77 -9.04 -1.59 0.20
C TYR A 77 -8.22 -2.82 -0.17
N VAL A 78 -8.89 -3.81 -0.71
CA VAL A 78 -8.31 -5.13 -1.04
C VAL A 78 -8.57 -5.45 -2.51
N ARG A 79 -7.56 -6.04 -3.16
CA ARG A 79 -7.71 -6.66 -4.47
C ARG A 79 -7.07 -8.06 -4.48
N VAL A 80 -7.60 -8.91 -5.33
CA VAL A 80 -7.19 -10.30 -5.47
C VAL A 80 -6.89 -10.61 -6.94
N LYS A 81 -5.81 -11.35 -7.17
CA LYS A 81 -5.53 -11.97 -8.47
C LYS A 81 -5.51 -13.49 -8.29
N LEU A 82 -6.26 -14.18 -9.12
CA LEU A 82 -6.22 -15.62 -9.21
C LEU A 82 -5.21 -16.03 -10.29
N VAL A 83 -4.23 -16.82 -9.92
CA VAL A 83 -3.25 -17.41 -10.86
C VAL A 83 -3.57 -18.90 -10.96
N MET A 84 -3.91 -19.35 -12.15
CA MET A 84 -4.33 -20.72 -12.39
C MET A 84 -3.32 -21.37 -13.34
N ASN A 85 -2.80 -22.51 -12.94
CA ASN A 85 -1.83 -23.26 -13.71
C ASN A 85 -2.17 -24.75 -13.70
N TRP A 86 -1.80 -25.43 -14.77
CA TRP A 86 -1.72 -26.88 -14.79
C TRP A 86 -0.37 -27.29 -14.22
N VAL A 87 -0.39 -27.99 -13.09
CA VAL A 87 0.81 -28.49 -12.42
C VAL A 87 0.83 -30.00 -12.53
N SER A 88 1.98 -30.59 -12.86
CA SER A 88 2.14 -32.04 -12.94
C SER A 88 1.81 -32.71 -11.61
N ASP A 89 1.29 -33.94 -11.65
CA ASP A 89 0.85 -34.66 -10.43
C ASP A 89 2.01 -34.88 -9.44
N ASP A 90 3.27 -34.81 -9.90
CA ASP A 90 4.46 -34.84 -9.04
C ASP A 90 4.91 -33.44 -8.53
N GLY A 91 4.19 -32.39 -8.90
CA GLY A 91 4.41 -31.01 -8.45
C GLY A 91 5.66 -30.31 -9.02
N LYS A 92 6.32 -30.89 -10.04
CA LYS A 92 7.63 -30.37 -10.51
C LYS A 92 7.57 -29.51 -11.76
N THR A 93 6.52 -29.63 -12.53
CA THR A 93 6.41 -28.92 -13.81
C THR A 93 5.07 -28.22 -13.97
N ILE A 94 5.12 -27.05 -14.63
CA ILE A 94 3.94 -26.28 -15.02
C ILE A 94 3.76 -26.46 -16.52
N SER A 95 2.55 -26.82 -16.96
CA SER A 95 2.21 -26.87 -18.38
C SER A 95 2.14 -25.47 -18.98
N GLY A 96 2.58 -25.34 -20.22
CA GLY A 96 2.39 -24.11 -21.00
C GLY A 96 0.96 -23.94 -21.57
N GLU A 97 0.06 -24.89 -21.32
CA GLU A 97 -1.31 -24.82 -21.78
C GLU A 97 -2.15 -23.83 -20.96
N PRO A 98 -2.96 -22.99 -21.61
CA PRO A 98 -3.76 -22.01 -20.87
C PRO A 98 -4.88 -22.70 -20.07
N VAL A 99 -5.11 -22.20 -18.84
CA VAL A 99 -6.27 -22.58 -18.04
C VAL A 99 -7.44 -21.65 -18.40
N ASN A 100 -8.51 -22.19 -18.95
CA ASN A 100 -9.71 -21.44 -19.31
C ASN A 100 -10.85 -21.77 -18.34
N ILE A 101 -10.96 -21.01 -17.25
CA ILE A 101 -12.03 -21.12 -16.27
C ILE A 101 -12.74 -19.77 -16.17
N ASP A 102 -14.06 -19.79 -16.33
CA ASP A 102 -14.92 -18.64 -16.08
C ASP A 102 -15.28 -18.59 -14.59
N VAL A 103 -14.53 -17.78 -13.85
CA VAL A 103 -14.73 -17.59 -12.41
C VAL A 103 -16.03 -16.83 -12.17
N LYS A 104 -16.99 -17.49 -11.54
CA LYS A 104 -18.24 -16.87 -11.11
C LYS A 104 -18.03 -16.20 -9.76
N TYR A 105 -17.86 -14.89 -9.75
CA TYR A 105 -17.64 -14.09 -8.56
C TYR A 105 -18.87 -13.30 -8.12
N ASP A 106 -18.93 -12.89 -6.86
CA ASP A 106 -20.02 -12.06 -6.34
C ASP A 106 -19.91 -10.62 -6.83
N THR A 107 -20.65 -10.28 -7.87
CA THR A 107 -20.63 -8.97 -8.50
C THR A 107 -21.21 -7.85 -7.63
N THR A 108 -21.91 -8.19 -6.54
CA THR A 108 -22.44 -7.21 -5.59
C THR A 108 -21.36 -6.67 -4.65
N LYS A 109 -20.37 -7.50 -4.33
CA LYS A 109 -19.29 -7.21 -3.39
C LYS A 109 -17.97 -6.92 -4.10
N TRP A 110 -17.76 -7.53 -5.25
CA TRP A 110 -16.53 -7.46 -6.01
C TRP A 110 -16.80 -6.93 -7.43
N PHE A 111 -15.77 -6.45 -8.09
CA PHE A 111 -15.75 -6.25 -9.53
C PHE A 111 -14.40 -6.68 -10.09
N GLU A 112 -14.40 -7.09 -11.33
CA GLU A 112 -13.21 -7.50 -12.05
C GLU A 112 -12.78 -6.38 -13.00
N GLN A 113 -11.46 -6.12 -13.04
CA GLN A 113 -10.86 -5.24 -14.03
C GLN A 113 -9.46 -5.75 -14.38
N GLY A 114 -9.28 -6.15 -15.64
CA GLY A 114 -7.97 -6.58 -16.15
C GLY A 114 -7.43 -7.85 -15.50
N GLY A 115 -8.27 -8.80 -15.14
CA GLY A 115 -7.90 -10.05 -14.48
C GLY A 115 -7.64 -9.92 -12.98
N ILE A 116 -8.02 -8.79 -12.38
CA ILE A 116 -7.89 -8.52 -10.96
C ILE A 116 -9.27 -8.23 -10.39
N TYR A 117 -9.58 -8.83 -9.23
CA TYR A 117 -10.83 -8.65 -8.51
C TYR A 117 -10.65 -7.62 -7.39
N TYR A 118 -11.49 -6.62 -7.34
CA TYR A 118 -11.45 -5.54 -6.36
C TYR A 118 -12.66 -5.64 -5.43
N TYR A 119 -12.42 -5.66 -4.13
CA TYR A 119 -13.48 -5.59 -3.13
C TYR A 119 -13.99 -4.14 -3.03
N ARG A 120 -15.30 -3.95 -3.14
CA ARG A 120 -15.89 -2.60 -3.28
C ARG A 120 -15.76 -1.74 -2.05
N THR A 121 -15.85 -2.34 -0.86
CA THR A 121 -15.85 -1.61 0.41
C THR A 121 -14.51 -1.76 1.13
N PRO A 122 -14.07 -0.74 1.88
CA PRO A 122 -12.85 -0.87 2.66
C PRO A 122 -13.04 -1.84 3.82
N VAL A 123 -11.99 -2.59 4.12
CA VAL A 123 -11.95 -3.62 5.17
C VAL A 123 -11.22 -3.07 6.37
N GLY A 124 -11.89 -3.04 7.53
CA GLY A 124 -11.29 -2.58 8.80
C GLY A 124 -10.20 -3.54 9.31
N PRO A 125 -9.40 -3.10 10.30
CA PRO A 125 -8.42 -3.97 10.96
C PRO A 125 -9.08 -5.24 11.52
N ASN A 126 -8.43 -6.40 11.28
CA ASN A 126 -8.91 -7.73 11.68
C ASN A 126 -10.30 -8.10 11.14
N MET A 127 -10.75 -7.42 10.08
CA MET A 127 -11.98 -7.77 9.38
C MET A 127 -11.65 -8.54 8.11
N THR A 128 -12.60 -9.37 7.69
CA THR A 128 -12.49 -10.22 6.50
C THR A 128 -13.48 -9.76 5.43
N THR A 129 -13.11 -9.88 4.17
CA THR A 129 -14.00 -9.61 3.02
C THR A 129 -15.14 -10.62 2.98
N ASP A 130 -16.21 -10.32 2.24
CA ASP A 130 -17.11 -11.35 1.78
C ASP A 130 -16.39 -12.30 0.81
N ASN A 131 -16.94 -13.51 0.62
CA ASN A 131 -16.40 -14.46 -0.35
C ASN A 131 -16.29 -13.82 -1.74
N LEU A 132 -15.15 -14.03 -2.38
CA LEU A 132 -14.98 -13.62 -3.77
C LEU A 132 -15.93 -14.41 -4.69
N LEU A 133 -16.08 -15.71 -4.43
CA LEU A 133 -16.91 -16.55 -5.27
C LEU A 133 -18.41 -16.29 -5.00
N GLN A 134 -19.18 -16.32 -6.05
CA GLN A 134 -20.64 -16.25 -5.96
C GLN A 134 -21.15 -17.46 -5.16
N LYS A 135 -22.21 -17.27 -4.39
CA LYS A 135 -22.84 -18.35 -3.60
C LYS A 135 -23.10 -19.59 -4.47
N ASP A 136 -22.74 -20.74 -3.95
CA ASP A 136 -22.89 -22.06 -4.59
C ASP A 136 -22.12 -22.18 -5.93
N LYS A 137 -21.11 -21.33 -6.15
CA LYS A 137 -20.18 -21.42 -7.27
C LYS A 137 -18.78 -21.69 -6.76
N HIS A 138 -18.11 -22.61 -7.42
CA HIS A 138 -16.78 -23.08 -7.05
C HIS A 138 -15.83 -22.96 -8.26
N ILE A 139 -14.55 -22.92 -8.00
CA ILE A 139 -13.54 -23.10 -9.03
C ILE A 139 -13.24 -24.61 -9.04
N THR A 140 -13.63 -25.27 -10.10
CA THR A 140 -13.46 -26.70 -10.28
C THR A 140 -12.52 -26.98 -11.44
N GLU A 141 -11.82 -28.11 -11.36
CA GLU A 141 -11.00 -28.58 -12.46
C GLU A 141 -11.86 -28.87 -13.69
N PRO A 142 -11.59 -28.22 -14.84
CA PRO A 142 -12.41 -28.43 -16.03
C PRO A 142 -12.16 -29.81 -16.65
N THR A 143 -13.17 -30.32 -17.33
CA THR A 143 -13.05 -31.51 -18.16
C THR A 143 -12.12 -31.23 -19.35
N GLY A 144 -11.17 -32.14 -19.62
CA GLY A 144 -10.19 -31.93 -20.70
C GLY A 144 -8.86 -31.36 -20.20
N LYS A 145 -8.54 -31.56 -18.93
CA LYS A 145 -7.22 -31.27 -18.39
C LYS A 145 -6.12 -32.06 -19.12
N PRO A 146 -4.89 -31.55 -19.19
CA PRO A 146 -3.76 -32.31 -19.67
C PRO A 146 -3.56 -33.60 -18.83
N GLU A 147 -3.23 -34.70 -19.48
CA GLU A 147 -2.98 -35.96 -18.79
C GLU A 147 -1.75 -35.86 -17.87
N GLY A 148 -1.88 -36.34 -16.62
CA GLY A 148 -0.80 -36.24 -15.60
C GLY A 148 -0.65 -34.86 -14.96
N TYR A 149 -1.66 -33.97 -15.12
CA TYR A 149 -1.69 -32.65 -14.52
C TYR A 149 -2.97 -32.44 -13.72
N HIS A 150 -2.89 -31.55 -12.75
CA HIS A 150 -4.04 -31.05 -11.97
C HIS A 150 -4.07 -29.52 -11.98
N LEU A 151 -5.22 -28.94 -11.68
CA LEU A 151 -5.39 -27.51 -11.56
C LEU A 151 -4.83 -27.01 -10.22
N GLU A 152 -3.87 -26.10 -10.29
CA GLU A 152 -3.43 -25.33 -9.13
C GLU A 152 -3.96 -23.89 -9.24
N VAL A 153 -4.62 -23.42 -8.16
CA VAL A 153 -5.12 -22.06 -8.05
C VAL A 153 -4.38 -21.37 -6.92
N THR A 154 -3.53 -20.41 -7.27
CA THR A 154 -2.83 -19.53 -6.32
C THR A 154 -3.59 -18.21 -6.20
N VAL A 155 -3.87 -17.80 -4.97
CA VAL A 155 -4.54 -16.54 -4.67
C VAL A 155 -3.52 -15.52 -4.20
N LEU A 156 -3.37 -14.44 -4.95
CA LEU A 156 -2.52 -13.31 -4.59
C LEU A 156 -3.41 -12.15 -4.13
N ALA A 157 -3.23 -11.70 -2.90
CA ALA A 157 -3.95 -10.55 -2.36
C ALA A 157 -3.02 -9.38 -2.11
N GLU A 158 -3.55 -8.20 -2.32
CA GLU A 158 -2.87 -6.94 -2.04
C GLU A 158 -3.86 -5.99 -1.39
N SER A 159 -3.38 -5.21 -0.42
CA SER A 159 -4.16 -4.15 0.22
C SER A 159 -3.46 -2.81 0.17
N ILE A 160 -4.25 -1.75 0.21
CA ILE A 160 -3.78 -0.38 0.31
C ILE A 160 -4.66 0.38 1.29
N GLN A 161 -4.07 1.25 2.09
CA GLN A 161 -4.82 2.08 3.05
C GLN A 161 -5.93 2.85 2.34
N ALA A 162 -7.11 2.86 2.95
CA ALA A 162 -8.28 3.53 2.39
C ALA A 162 -8.19 5.06 2.43
N ALA A 163 -7.30 5.61 3.25
CA ALA A 163 -7.11 7.06 3.35
C ALA A 163 -5.63 7.44 3.20
N PRO A 164 -5.31 8.49 2.44
CA PRO A 164 -6.23 9.28 1.62
C PRO A 164 -6.64 8.57 0.32
N ASP A 165 -7.79 8.90 -0.24
CA ASP A 165 -8.30 8.32 -1.51
C ASP A 165 -7.31 8.43 -2.66
N SER A 166 -6.48 9.48 -2.68
CA SER A 166 -5.43 9.68 -3.68
C SER A 166 -4.40 8.54 -3.69
N ALA A 167 -4.06 7.98 -2.54
CA ALA A 167 -3.12 6.87 -2.46
C ALA A 167 -3.62 5.64 -3.25
N VAL A 168 -4.92 5.38 -3.14
CA VAL A 168 -5.56 4.26 -3.86
C VAL A 168 -5.55 4.50 -5.37
N THR A 169 -5.99 5.70 -5.80
CA THR A 169 -6.10 6.04 -7.22
C THR A 169 -4.74 6.19 -7.92
N GLU A 170 -3.71 6.60 -7.18
CA GLU A 170 -2.35 6.67 -7.68
C GLU A 170 -1.70 5.30 -7.84
N ALA A 171 -1.94 4.40 -6.86
CA ALA A 171 -1.39 3.04 -6.90
C ALA A 171 -2.17 2.12 -7.86
N TRP A 172 -3.50 2.22 -7.85
CA TRP A 172 -4.38 1.40 -8.67
C TRP A 172 -5.12 2.25 -9.69
N LYS A 173 -4.42 2.67 -10.72
CA LYS A 173 -4.89 3.63 -11.74
C LYS A 173 -6.17 3.24 -12.50
N VAL A 174 -6.59 1.99 -12.39
CA VAL A 174 -7.79 1.45 -13.05
C VAL A 174 -9.03 1.54 -12.18
N VAL A 175 -8.92 2.07 -10.97
CA VAL A 175 -10.03 2.24 -10.04
C VAL A 175 -10.07 3.67 -9.49
N LYS A 176 -11.21 4.07 -8.98
CA LYS A 176 -11.42 5.31 -8.22
C LYS A 176 -12.23 5.03 -6.97
N VAL A 177 -12.09 5.90 -5.98
CA VAL A 177 -12.96 5.91 -4.79
C VAL A 177 -14.14 6.84 -5.05
N ASP A 178 -15.33 6.33 -4.88
CA ASP A 178 -16.58 7.07 -5.01
C ASP A 178 -17.48 6.78 -3.80
N ASN A 179 -17.77 7.81 -3.00
CA ASN A 179 -18.53 7.68 -1.74
C ASN A 179 -18.01 6.57 -0.81
N GLY A 180 -16.67 6.41 -0.72
CA GLY A 180 -16.03 5.41 0.11
C GLY A 180 -16.07 3.98 -0.46
N ALA A 181 -16.44 3.80 -1.71
CA ALA A 181 -16.41 2.52 -2.40
C ALA A 181 -15.47 2.55 -3.61
N LEU A 182 -14.80 1.43 -3.88
CA LEU A 182 -14.05 1.26 -5.12
C LEU A 182 -14.99 1.06 -6.30
N THR A 183 -14.72 1.79 -7.36
CA THR A 183 -15.40 1.66 -8.64
C THR A 183 -14.40 1.61 -9.79
N PRO A 184 -14.70 0.91 -10.88
CA PRO A 184 -13.80 0.88 -12.03
C PRO A 184 -13.71 2.25 -12.70
N VAL A 185 -12.52 2.61 -13.17
CA VAL A 185 -12.37 3.74 -14.10
C VAL A 185 -12.72 3.21 -15.50
N THR A 186 -13.78 3.74 -16.08
CA THR A 186 -14.10 3.46 -17.47
C THR A 186 -13.03 4.13 -18.35
N PRO A 187 -12.31 3.41 -19.22
CA PRO A 187 -11.41 4.05 -20.15
C PRO A 187 -12.22 5.04 -21.00
N THR A 188 -11.78 6.30 -21.02
CA THR A 188 -12.32 7.25 -21.99
C THR A 188 -11.83 6.81 -23.38
N PRO A 189 -12.72 6.65 -24.35
CA PRO A 189 -12.37 6.20 -25.71
C PRO A 189 -11.44 7.19 -26.40
#